data_b367225d9b715fb0ab4da88a19f7b825
#
_entry.id   b367225d9b715fb0ab4da88a19f7b825
#
_cell.length_a   1.000
_cell.length_b   1.000
_cell.length_c   1.000
_cell.angle_alpha   90.00
_cell.angle_beta   90.00
_cell.angle_gamma   90.00
#
_symmetry.space_group_name_H-M   'P 1'
#
loop_
_entity.id
_entity.type
_entity.pdbx_description
1 polymer ?
#
loop_
_entity_poly.entity_id
_entity_poly.type
_entity_poly.pdbx_seq_one_letter_code
_entity_poly.pdbx_strand_id
1 'polypeptide(L)'
;MAVTRTFSIIKPDATRRNLTGAVTKMLEEAGLRVVASKRIRMSREQAEGFYAVHKDRPFFADLVAFMISGPVVVQVLEGEDAMKRNRDVMGATNPANADAGTIRKELAESIEANSVHGSDSEENAATEIAYFFKPEEIVG
;
A
#
# COMPACT_ATOMS: atom_id res chain seq x y z
N MET A 1 -24.02 1.87 -2.77
CA MET A 1 -22.61 1.92 -2.79
C MET A 1 -22.03 0.61 -3.20
N ALA A 2 -21.08 0.69 -4.13
CA ALA A 2 -20.54 -0.52 -4.73
C ALA A 2 -19.41 -1.09 -3.90
N VAL A 3 -19.38 -2.43 -3.79
CA VAL A 3 -18.22 -3.14 -3.29
C VAL A 3 -17.18 -3.13 -4.40
N THR A 4 -15.99 -2.62 -4.10
CA THR A 4 -14.91 -2.51 -5.04
C THR A 4 -13.62 -3.09 -4.44
N ARG A 5 -12.55 -3.09 -5.23
CA ARG A 5 -11.23 -3.57 -4.80
C ARG A 5 -10.19 -2.49 -5.01
N THR A 6 -9.19 -2.46 -4.14
CA THR A 6 -8.07 -1.56 -4.28
C THR A 6 -6.77 -2.28 -3.91
N PHE A 7 -5.64 -1.67 -4.26
CA PHE A 7 -4.33 -2.25 -4.02
C PHE A 7 -3.62 -1.52 -2.88
N SER A 8 -2.92 -2.29 -2.05
CA SER A 8 -2.17 -1.76 -0.91
C SER A 8 -0.81 -2.43 -0.83
N ILE A 9 0.20 -1.67 -0.40
CA ILE A 9 1.50 -2.23 -0.04
C ILE A 9 1.81 -1.81 1.39
N ILE A 10 2.25 -2.78 2.21
CA ILE A 10 2.88 -2.49 3.49
C ILE A 10 4.37 -2.39 3.21
N LYS A 11 4.95 -1.22 3.44
CA LYS A 11 6.30 -0.87 3.01
C LYS A 11 7.38 -1.41 3.93
N PRO A 12 8.66 -1.40 3.49
CA PRO A 12 9.76 -1.99 4.28
C PRO A 12 9.93 -1.40 5.68
N ASP A 13 9.63 -0.12 5.88
CA ASP A 13 9.74 0.48 7.21
C ASP A 13 8.79 -0.18 8.22
N ALA A 14 7.61 -0.59 7.76
CA ALA A 14 6.64 -1.27 8.63
C ALA A 14 6.95 -2.76 8.79
N THR A 15 7.38 -3.43 7.70
CA THR A 15 7.68 -4.86 7.81
C THR A 15 8.88 -5.14 8.71
N ARG A 16 9.94 -4.31 8.63
CA ARG A 16 11.11 -4.52 9.49
C ARG A 16 10.83 -4.25 10.96
N ARG A 17 9.82 -3.43 11.25
CA ARG A 17 9.41 -3.15 12.64
C ARG A 17 8.33 -4.13 13.13
N ASN A 18 8.01 -5.13 12.30
CA ASN A 18 7.02 -6.16 12.63
C ASN A 18 5.62 -5.59 12.83
N LEU A 19 5.23 -4.63 11.97
CA LEU A 19 3.95 -3.94 12.05
C LEU A 19 2.92 -4.43 11.03
N THR A 20 3.23 -5.51 10.29
CA THR A 20 2.32 -6.04 9.27
C THR A 20 0.93 -6.33 9.85
N GLY A 21 0.89 -6.99 11.00
CA GLY A 21 -0.37 -7.31 11.67
C GLY A 21 -1.10 -6.07 12.15
N ALA A 22 -0.38 -5.07 12.68
CA ALA A 22 -1.00 -3.82 13.14
C ALA A 22 -1.66 -3.09 11.99
N VAL A 23 -1.00 -2.99 10.83
CA VAL A 23 -1.56 -2.36 9.64
C VAL A 23 -2.81 -3.12 9.17
N THR A 24 -2.71 -4.44 9.05
CA THR A 24 -3.83 -5.27 8.61
C THR A 24 -5.02 -5.15 9.54
N LYS A 25 -4.78 -5.12 10.86
CA LYS A 25 -5.85 -4.93 11.83
C LYS A 25 -6.58 -3.61 11.60
N MET A 26 -5.86 -2.52 11.37
CA MET A 26 -6.47 -1.22 11.13
C MET A 26 -7.31 -1.23 9.85
N LEU A 27 -6.85 -1.91 8.80
CA LEU A 27 -7.59 -2.05 7.56
C LEU A 27 -8.89 -2.85 7.77
N GLU A 28 -8.80 -3.96 8.49
CA GLU A 28 -9.96 -4.81 8.76
C GLU A 28 -10.98 -4.11 9.67
N GLU A 29 -10.53 -3.38 10.67
CA GLU A 29 -11.42 -2.61 11.55
C GLU A 29 -12.15 -1.50 10.79
N ALA A 30 -11.56 -1.01 9.71
CA ALA A 30 -12.19 -0.01 8.85
C ALA A 30 -13.20 -0.60 7.86
N GLY A 31 -13.38 -1.92 7.86
CA GLY A 31 -14.33 -2.60 6.98
C GLY A 31 -13.74 -3.07 5.66
N LEU A 32 -12.41 -3.09 5.55
CA LEU A 32 -11.72 -3.60 4.37
C LEU A 32 -11.34 -5.07 4.59
N ARG A 33 -11.58 -5.89 3.59
CA ARG A 33 -11.27 -7.32 3.64
C ARG A 33 -10.05 -7.60 2.77
N VAL A 34 -9.05 -8.31 3.31
CA VAL A 34 -7.90 -8.73 2.53
C VAL A 34 -8.28 -9.97 1.74
N VAL A 35 -8.36 -9.86 0.42
CA VAL A 35 -8.78 -10.97 -0.45
C VAL A 35 -7.61 -11.56 -1.24
N ALA A 36 -6.43 -10.97 -1.13
CA ALA A 36 -5.17 -11.53 -1.63
C ALA A 36 -4.02 -10.84 -0.90
N SER A 37 -2.96 -11.59 -0.64
CA SER A 37 -1.82 -11.06 0.11
C SER A 37 -0.58 -11.88 -0.22
N LYS A 38 0.54 -11.18 -0.44
CA LYS A 38 1.84 -11.82 -0.66
C LYS A 38 2.93 -11.03 0.05
N ARG A 39 3.82 -11.72 0.75
CA ARG A 39 5.03 -11.13 1.27
C ARG A 39 6.15 -11.40 0.27
N ILE A 40 6.72 -10.34 -0.29
CA ILE A 40 7.75 -10.45 -1.33
C ILE A 40 8.90 -9.49 -1.06
N ARG A 41 10.02 -9.75 -1.69
CA ARG A 41 11.08 -8.76 -1.82
C ARG A 41 11.08 -8.31 -3.28
N MET A 42 10.77 -7.05 -3.51
CA MET A 42 10.76 -6.52 -4.87
C MET A 42 12.14 -6.55 -5.48
N SER A 43 12.24 -6.92 -6.77
CA SER A 43 13.43 -6.65 -7.53
C SER A 43 13.47 -5.17 -7.89
N ARG A 44 14.65 -4.68 -8.27
CA ARG A 44 14.78 -3.31 -8.76
C ARG A 44 13.86 -3.08 -9.96
N GLU A 45 13.81 -4.04 -10.88
CA GLU A 45 12.96 -3.95 -12.07
C GLU A 45 11.48 -3.84 -11.71
N GLN A 46 11.02 -4.63 -10.73
CA GLN A 46 9.64 -4.55 -10.27
C GLN A 46 9.31 -3.18 -9.68
N ALA A 47 10.20 -2.66 -8.85
CA ALA A 47 9.98 -1.36 -8.21
C ALA A 47 10.00 -0.25 -9.25
N GLU A 48 10.95 -0.28 -10.18
CA GLU A 48 11.02 0.72 -11.25
C GLU A 48 9.79 0.68 -12.14
N GLY A 49 9.30 -0.51 -12.47
CA GLY A 49 8.10 -0.66 -13.28
C GLY A 49 6.84 -0.20 -12.55
N PHE A 50 6.73 -0.52 -11.28
CA PHE A 50 5.57 -0.12 -10.48
C PHE A 50 5.47 1.40 -10.35
N TYR A 51 6.60 2.07 -10.16
CA TYR A 51 6.66 3.53 -9.99
C TYR A 51 7.06 4.25 -11.28
N ALA A 52 6.91 3.62 -12.44
CA ALA A 52 7.35 4.18 -13.73
C ALA A 52 6.78 5.57 -14.03
N VAL A 53 5.58 5.89 -13.55
CA VAL A 53 4.99 7.22 -13.72
C VAL A 53 5.80 8.32 -13.06
N HIS A 54 6.69 7.96 -12.13
CA HIS A 54 7.53 8.89 -11.39
C HIS A 54 8.98 8.89 -11.85
N LYS A 55 9.32 8.16 -12.94
CA LYS A 55 10.71 7.93 -13.36
C LYS A 55 11.52 9.22 -13.58
N ASP A 56 10.85 10.31 -13.94
CA ASP A 56 11.50 11.59 -14.19
C ASP A 56 11.52 12.50 -12.96
N ARG A 57 11.02 12.02 -11.82
CA ARG A 57 11.00 12.79 -10.59
C ARG A 57 12.31 12.66 -9.82
N PRO A 58 12.76 13.74 -9.12
CA PRO A 58 14.01 13.68 -8.37
C PRO A 58 14.05 12.58 -7.30
N PHE A 59 12.90 12.23 -6.74
CA PHE A 59 12.81 11.23 -5.67
C PHE A 59 12.75 9.78 -6.18
N PHE A 60 12.71 9.57 -7.50
CA PHE A 60 12.50 8.22 -8.05
C PHE A 60 13.56 7.19 -7.59
N ALA A 61 14.84 7.56 -7.68
CA ALA A 61 15.91 6.65 -7.30
C ALA A 61 15.84 6.27 -5.82
N ASP A 62 15.56 7.26 -4.96
CA ASP A 62 15.43 7.01 -3.52
C ASP A 62 14.21 6.16 -3.20
N LEU A 63 13.09 6.39 -3.89
CA LEU A 63 11.88 5.60 -3.71
C LEU A 63 12.13 4.14 -4.09
N VAL A 64 12.76 3.88 -5.23
CA VAL A 64 13.09 2.52 -5.66
C VAL A 64 14.03 1.87 -4.66
N ALA A 65 15.08 2.56 -4.24
CA ALA A 65 16.03 2.03 -3.25
C ALA A 65 15.33 1.68 -1.94
N PHE A 66 14.42 2.53 -1.48
CA PHE A 66 13.65 2.27 -0.27
C PHE A 66 12.77 1.02 -0.41
N MET A 67 12.03 0.91 -1.52
CA MET A 67 11.10 -0.20 -1.71
C MET A 67 11.77 -1.56 -1.87
N ILE A 68 13.03 -1.59 -2.31
CA ILE A 68 13.79 -2.85 -2.41
C ILE A 68 14.66 -3.11 -1.19
N SER A 69 14.64 -2.23 -0.20
CA SER A 69 15.51 -2.34 1.00
C SER A 69 15.10 -3.47 1.94
N GLY A 70 13.91 -4.00 1.80
CA GLY A 70 13.40 -5.08 2.64
C GLY A 70 12.12 -5.65 2.07
N PRO A 71 11.55 -6.66 2.73
CA PRO A 71 10.28 -7.24 2.30
C PRO A 71 9.14 -6.24 2.36
N VAL A 72 8.17 -6.43 1.46
CA VAL A 72 6.91 -5.70 1.45
C VAL A 72 5.78 -6.71 1.45
N VAL A 73 4.58 -6.28 1.85
CA VAL A 73 3.38 -7.09 1.72
C VAL A 73 2.47 -6.38 0.73
N VAL A 74 2.20 -7.05 -0.41
CA VAL A 74 1.25 -6.54 -1.40
C VAL A 74 -0.10 -7.18 -1.13
N GLN A 75 -1.17 -6.39 -1.20
CA GLN A 75 -2.51 -6.82 -0.81
C GLN A 75 -3.56 -6.30 -1.76
N VAL A 76 -4.61 -7.11 -1.96
CA VAL A 76 -5.85 -6.64 -2.58
C VAL A 76 -6.89 -6.51 -1.47
N LEU A 77 -7.46 -5.34 -1.35
CA LEU A 77 -8.46 -5.02 -0.34
C LEU A 77 -9.83 -4.86 -1.00
N GLU A 78 -10.87 -5.38 -0.36
CA GLU A 78 -12.24 -5.33 -0.87
C GLU A 78 -13.15 -4.70 0.17
N GLY A 79 -14.08 -3.86 -0.27
CA GLY A 79 -15.07 -3.24 0.60
C GLY A 79 -15.85 -2.17 -0.16
N GLU A 80 -16.80 -1.52 0.51
CA GLU A 80 -17.53 -0.39 -0.07
C GLU A 80 -16.57 0.77 -0.29
N ASP A 81 -16.52 1.29 -1.51
CA ASP A 81 -15.61 2.37 -1.89
C ASP A 81 -14.17 2.09 -1.43
N ALA A 82 -13.66 0.90 -1.74
CA ALA A 82 -12.40 0.40 -1.18
C ALA A 82 -11.24 1.38 -1.34
N MET A 83 -11.08 1.99 -2.51
CA MET A 83 -9.97 2.91 -2.76
C MET A 83 -10.03 4.12 -1.84
N LYS A 84 -11.21 4.75 -1.74
CA LYS A 84 -11.39 5.92 -0.89
C LYS A 84 -11.25 5.55 0.59
N ARG A 85 -11.87 4.45 1.00
CA ARG A 85 -11.80 3.98 2.39
C ARG A 85 -10.37 3.68 2.80
N ASN A 86 -9.61 3.03 1.92
CA ASN A 86 -8.21 2.74 2.21
C ASN A 86 -7.41 4.03 2.37
N ARG A 87 -7.62 5.01 1.51
CA ARG A 87 -6.90 6.28 1.62
C ARG A 87 -7.25 7.02 2.91
N ASP A 88 -8.50 6.98 3.33
CA ASP A 88 -8.92 7.58 4.59
C ASP A 88 -8.25 6.89 5.80
N VAL A 89 -8.13 5.56 5.76
CA VAL A 89 -7.48 4.79 6.82
C VAL A 89 -5.97 5.05 6.84
N MET A 90 -5.36 5.17 5.67
CA MET A 90 -3.92 5.45 5.57
C MET A 90 -3.53 6.80 6.14
N GLY A 91 -4.35 7.81 5.90
CA GLY A 91 -4.06 9.18 6.31
C GLY A 91 -3.22 9.94 5.30
N ALA A 92 -2.92 11.20 5.61
CA ALA A 92 -2.14 12.07 4.73
C ALA A 92 -0.75 11.48 4.47
N THR A 93 -0.22 11.75 3.27
CA THR A 93 1.10 11.25 2.84
C THR A 93 2.20 11.63 3.83
N ASN A 94 2.16 12.87 4.33
CA ASN A 94 3.06 13.29 5.39
C ASN A 94 2.44 12.93 6.74
N PRO A 95 3.05 12.05 7.55
CA PRO A 95 2.49 11.67 8.85
C PRO A 95 2.22 12.84 9.78
N ALA A 96 2.99 13.92 9.67
CA ALA A 96 2.79 15.11 10.49
C ALA A 96 1.43 15.76 10.23
N ASN A 97 0.88 15.59 9.03
CA ASN A 97 -0.40 16.16 8.62
C ASN A 97 -1.55 15.15 8.70
N ALA A 98 -1.26 13.92 9.09
CA ALA A 98 -2.28 12.87 9.16
C ALA A 98 -3.09 12.99 10.44
N ASP A 99 -4.38 12.64 10.35
CA ASP A 99 -5.27 12.67 11.51
C ASP A 99 -4.95 11.52 12.47
N ALA A 100 -5.27 11.73 13.74
CA ALA A 100 -5.13 10.69 14.75
C ALA A 100 -5.97 9.46 14.35
N GLY A 101 -5.43 8.27 14.61
CA GLY A 101 -6.10 7.00 14.30
C GLY A 101 -5.84 6.49 12.89
N THR A 102 -5.15 7.26 12.04
CA THR A 102 -4.75 6.78 10.72
C THR A 102 -3.45 5.98 10.83
N ILE A 103 -3.22 5.11 9.84
CA ILE A 103 -2.01 4.27 9.82
C ILE A 103 -0.76 5.13 9.84
N ARG A 104 -0.70 6.14 9.00
CA ARG A 104 0.50 6.98 8.92
C ARG A 104 0.74 7.80 10.18
N LYS A 105 -0.32 8.30 10.81
CA LYS A 105 -0.16 9.04 12.06
C LYS A 105 0.37 8.15 13.18
N GLU A 106 -0.14 6.93 13.28
CA GLU A 106 0.19 6.04 14.38
C GLU A 106 1.50 5.28 14.17
N LEU A 107 1.85 4.95 12.94
CA LEU A 107 2.91 3.99 12.64
C LEU A 107 4.05 4.52 11.77
N ALA A 108 3.83 5.51 10.93
CA ALA A 108 4.83 5.97 9.98
C ALA A 108 5.96 6.75 10.67
N GLU A 109 7.17 6.62 10.14
CA GLU A 109 8.34 7.28 10.68
C GLU A 109 8.55 8.68 10.09
N SER A 110 8.28 8.83 8.79
CA SER A 110 8.51 10.08 8.06
C SER A 110 7.70 10.08 6.77
N ILE A 111 7.80 11.17 6.00
CA ILE A 111 7.13 11.24 4.71
C ILE A 111 7.70 10.19 3.72
N GLU A 112 8.98 9.90 3.81
CA GLU A 112 9.64 8.90 2.97
C GLU A 112 9.36 7.48 3.45
N ALA A 113 9.31 7.28 4.77
CA ALA A 113 9.04 5.99 5.40
C ALA A 113 7.64 6.03 6.02
N ASN A 114 6.62 6.10 5.16
CA ASN A 114 5.25 6.35 5.61
C ASN A 114 4.38 5.08 5.66
N SER A 115 4.99 3.95 5.78
CA SER A 115 4.44 2.63 6.12
C SER A 115 3.57 1.95 5.08
N VAL A 116 2.75 2.66 4.32
CA VAL A 116 1.79 2.06 3.41
C VAL A 116 1.67 2.83 2.10
N HIS A 117 1.29 2.08 1.06
CA HIS A 117 0.90 2.62 -0.24
C HIS A 117 -0.53 2.18 -0.51
N GLY A 118 -1.33 3.05 -1.11
CA GLY A 118 -2.66 2.71 -1.60
C GLY A 118 -2.89 3.37 -2.94
N SER A 119 -3.66 2.71 -3.80
CA SER A 119 -4.03 3.27 -5.10
C SER A 119 -4.78 4.59 -4.91
N ASP A 120 -4.60 5.52 -5.84
CA ASP A 120 -5.20 6.85 -5.78
C ASP A 120 -6.41 7.02 -6.69
N SER A 121 -6.78 5.98 -7.43
CA SER A 121 -7.98 5.95 -8.27
C SER A 121 -8.39 4.50 -8.51
N GLU A 122 -9.63 4.29 -8.94
CA GLU A 122 -10.09 2.94 -9.28
C GLU A 122 -9.35 2.38 -10.49
N GLU A 123 -9.02 3.24 -11.45
CA GLU A 123 -8.26 2.86 -12.63
C GLU A 123 -6.86 2.39 -12.25
N ASN A 124 -6.16 3.16 -11.42
CA ASN A 124 -4.83 2.77 -10.95
C ASN A 124 -4.89 1.52 -10.07
N ALA A 125 -5.95 1.36 -9.30
CA ALA A 125 -6.14 0.15 -8.49
C ALA A 125 -6.16 -1.10 -9.38
N ALA A 126 -6.92 -1.08 -10.46
CA ALA A 126 -6.98 -2.22 -11.38
C ALA A 126 -5.61 -2.53 -11.98
N THR A 127 -4.88 -1.51 -12.41
CA THR A 127 -3.54 -1.67 -12.98
C THR A 127 -2.55 -2.24 -11.95
N GLU A 128 -2.57 -1.71 -10.74
CA GLU A 128 -1.65 -2.12 -9.68
C GLU A 128 -1.93 -3.54 -9.20
N ILE A 129 -3.21 -3.90 -9.08
CA ILE A 129 -3.59 -5.28 -8.73
C ILE A 129 -3.05 -6.25 -9.78
N ALA A 130 -3.28 -5.96 -11.06
CA ALA A 130 -2.84 -6.83 -12.16
C ALA A 130 -1.31 -6.93 -12.23
N TYR A 131 -0.59 -5.95 -11.72
CA TYR A 131 0.87 -5.95 -11.72
C TYR A 131 1.43 -7.06 -10.82
N PHE A 132 0.77 -7.33 -9.68
CA PHE A 132 1.25 -8.28 -8.68
C PHE A 132 0.43 -9.56 -8.56
N PHE A 133 -0.83 -9.56 -9.02
CA PHE A 133 -1.74 -10.69 -8.79
C PHE A 133 -2.39 -11.17 -10.07
N LYS A 134 -2.52 -12.49 -10.19
CA LYS A 134 -3.34 -13.11 -11.22
C LYS A 134 -4.76 -13.22 -10.69
N PRO A 135 -5.79 -13.27 -11.57
CA PRO A 135 -7.18 -13.36 -11.10
C PRO A 135 -7.44 -14.53 -10.16
N GLU A 136 -6.81 -15.68 -10.40
CA GLU A 136 -6.99 -16.87 -9.56
C GLU A 136 -6.36 -16.74 -8.17
N GLU A 137 -5.50 -15.75 -7.96
CA GLU A 137 -4.88 -15.51 -6.66
C GLU A 137 -5.74 -14.66 -5.74
N ILE A 138 -6.81 -14.07 -6.28
CA ILE A 138 -7.72 -13.23 -5.50
C ILE A 138 -8.87 -14.11 -5.06
N VAL A 139 -8.95 -14.37 -3.77
CA VAL A 139 -9.87 -15.37 -3.19
C VAL A 139 -10.69 -14.67 -2.10
N GLY A 140 -11.75 -14.06 -2.49
CA GLY A 140 -12.56 -13.30 -1.57
C GLY A 140 -13.76 -13.98 -1.05
#